data_d89020184e0d739e0b2b94cc6a6e5a53
#
_entry.id   d89020184e0d739e0b2b94cc6a6e5a53
#
_cell.length_a   1.000
_cell.length_b   1.000
_cell.length_c   1.000
_cell.angle_alpha   90.00
_cell.angle_beta   90.00
_cell.angle_gamma   90.00
#
_symmetry.space_group_name_H-M   'P 1'
#
loop_
_entity.id
_entity.type
_entity.pdbx_description
1 polymer ?
#
loop_
_entity_poly.entity_id
_entity_poly.type
_entity_poly.pdbx_seq_one_letter_code
_entity_poly.pdbx_strand_id
1 'polypeptide(L)'
;MKRLSLALLLLGTLGTPLFAQSAKVTPLLDKPLTGIPGKEGLMITVTFPPGASDMIHRHNAHAFVYVLEGRIIMQVRGGELVTLGPGQTFYEAPNDIHVVGKNASSTEPAKFLVFFVKDKGAPVLVPAR
;
A
#
# COMPACT_ATOMS: atom_id res chain seq x y z
N MET A 1 16.32 28.82 -60.28
CA MET A 1 15.28 28.63 -59.29
C MET A 1 15.67 27.49 -58.37
N LYS A 2 16.18 27.80 -57.15
CA LYS A 2 16.60 26.78 -56.18
C LYS A 2 15.42 26.50 -55.26
N ARG A 3 14.93 25.26 -55.24
CA ARG A 3 13.87 24.82 -54.35
C ARG A 3 14.50 24.44 -52.98
N LEU A 4 14.17 25.18 -51.95
CA LEU A 4 14.56 24.89 -50.59
C LEU A 4 13.56 23.87 -49.98
N SER A 5 14.01 22.63 -49.76
CA SER A 5 13.21 21.62 -49.07
C SER A 5 13.39 21.80 -47.58
N LEU A 6 12.35 22.20 -46.88
CA LEU A 6 12.28 22.29 -45.43
C LEU A 6 11.96 20.92 -44.87
N ALA A 7 12.96 20.25 -44.29
CA ALA A 7 12.77 18.99 -43.55
C ALA A 7 12.24 19.30 -42.15
N LEU A 8 10.99 18.91 -41.90
CA LEU A 8 10.36 19.00 -40.57
C LEU A 8 10.83 17.81 -39.72
N LEU A 9 11.73 18.07 -38.76
CA LEU A 9 12.14 17.08 -37.77
C LEU A 9 11.00 16.95 -36.74
N LEU A 10 10.25 15.85 -36.77
CA LEU A 10 9.36 15.45 -35.69
C LEU A 10 10.22 14.91 -34.54
N LEU A 11 10.42 15.68 -33.47
CA LEU A 11 10.91 15.18 -32.21
C LEU A 11 9.78 14.36 -31.55
N GLY A 12 9.82 13.04 -31.70
CA GLY A 12 9.00 12.13 -30.94
C GLY A 12 9.47 12.14 -29.49
N THR A 13 8.67 12.67 -28.58
CA THR A 13 8.90 12.49 -27.14
C THR A 13 8.61 11.04 -26.78
N LEU A 14 9.67 10.25 -26.59
CA LEU A 14 9.60 8.92 -25.99
C LEU A 14 9.18 9.10 -24.52
N GLY A 15 7.87 9.03 -24.25
CA GLY A 15 7.37 8.93 -22.90
C GLY A 15 7.91 7.64 -22.26
N THR A 16 8.76 7.78 -21.25
CA THR A 16 9.17 6.64 -20.43
C THR A 16 7.94 6.06 -19.75
N PRO A 17 7.70 4.74 -19.81
CA PRO A 17 6.60 4.14 -19.07
C PRO A 17 6.80 4.40 -17.58
N LEU A 18 5.86 5.12 -16.95
CA LEU A 18 5.78 5.26 -15.51
C LEU A 18 5.36 3.89 -14.95
N PHE A 19 6.33 3.06 -14.57
CA PHE A 19 6.03 1.89 -13.76
C PHE A 19 5.53 2.39 -12.40
N ALA A 20 4.30 2.03 -12.03
CA ALA A 20 3.80 2.27 -10.69
C ALA A 20 4.76 1.61 -9.71
N GLN A 21 5.41 2.40 -8.85
CA GLN A 21 6.30 1.86 -7.84
C GLN A 21 5.49 1.08 -6.82
N SER A 22 5.98 -0.10 -6.44
CA SER A 22 5.35 -0.94 -5.42
C SER A 22 5.51 -0.33 -4.02
N ALA A 23 4.59 -0.68 -3.12
CA ALA A 23 4.70 -0.31 -1.71
C ALA A 23 6.03 -0.80 -1.10
N LYS A 24 6.64 0.04 -0.27
CA LYS A 24 7.83 -0.32 0.51
C LYS A 24 7.41 -0.72 1.92
N VAL A 25 7.66 -1.97 2.28
CA VAL A 25 7.41 -2.50 3.63
C VAL A 25 8.70 -2.52 4.43
N THR A 26 8.68 -1.99 5.66
CA THR A 26 9.83 -1.97 6.56
C THR A 26 9.43 -2.58 7.90
N PRO A 27 9.98 -3.76 8.27
CA PRO A 27 9.78 -4.35 9.59
C PRO A 27 10.37 -3.46 10.70
N LEU A 28 9.65 -3.33 11.81
CA LEU A 28 10.07 -2.56 12.97
C LEU A 28 10.29 -3.44 14.22
N LEU A 29 9.34 -4.34 14.48
CA LEU A 29 9.34 -5.19 15.67
C LEU A 29 8.58 -6.47 15.40
N ASP A 30 9.14 -7.60 15.83
CA ASP A 30 8.51 -8.90 15.81
C ASP A 30 8.72 -9.57 17.18
N LYS A 31 7.63 -9.97 17.82
CA LYS A 31 7.69 -10.61 19.17
C LYS A 31 6.62 -11.68 19.33
N PRO A 32 6.99 -12.88 19.84
CA PRO A 32 6.01 -13.82 20.34
C PRO A 32 5.18 -13.18 21.48
N LEU A 33 3.86 -13.41 21.46
CA LEU A 33 2.96 -12.86 22.47
C LEU A 33 2.86 -13.85 23.65
N THR A 34 3.47 -13.49 24.77
CA THR A 34 3.37 -14.26 26.02
C THR A 34 1.92 -14.27 26.50
N GLY A 35 1.36 -15.44 26.79
CA GLY A 35 -0.04 -15.58 27.21
C GLY A 35 -1.05 -15.75 26.08
N ILE A 36 -0.62 -15.65 24.83
CA ILE A 36 -1.45 -15.96 23.65
C ILE A 36 -0.70 -17.02 22.82
N PRO A 37 -0.87 -18.31 23.12
CA PRO A 37 -0.10 -19.37 22.50
C PRO A 37 -0.20 -19.36 20.96
N GLY A 38 0.95 -19.54 20.29
CA GLY A 38 1.04 -19.60 18.82
C GLY A 38 0.89 -18.27 18.10
N LYS A 39 0.75 -17.15 18.81
CA LYS A 39 0.62 -15.81 18.23
C LYS A 39 1.89 -14.99 18.39
N GLU A 40 2.08 -14.07 17.46
CA GLU A 40 3.09 -13.04 17.49
C GLU A 40 2.50 -11.66 17.15
N GLY A 41 3.12 -10.63 17.70
CA GLY A 41 2.90 -9.24 17.30
C GLY A 41 3.97 -8.83 16.30
N LEU A 42 3.56 -8.34 15.15
CA LEU A 42 4.45 -7.79 14.14
C LEU A 42 4.09 -6.33 13.88
N MET A 43 5.08 -5.45 13.98
CA MET A 43 4.92 -4.03 13.66
C MET A 43 5.75 -3.69 12.42
N ILE A 44 5.11 -3.07 11.44
CA ILE A 44 5.75 -2.63 10.20
C ILE A 44 5.36 -1.18 9.88
N THR A 45 6.16 -0.52 9.05
CA THR A 45 5.68 0.63 8.29
C THR A 45 5.55 0.27 6.83
N VAL A 46 4.54 0.86 6.19
CA VAL A 46 4.32 0.77 4.74
C VAL A 46 4.41 2.18 4.17
N THR A 47 5.20 2.34 3.12
CA THR A 47 5.26 3.59 2.36
C THR A 47 4.71 3.33 0.96
N PHE A 48 3.65 4.03 0.61
CA PHE A 48 3.11 4.08 -0.73
C PHE A 48 3.75 5.25 -1.49
N PRO A 49 4.50 4.99 -2.56
CA PRO A 49 4.89 6.04 -3.49
C PRO A 49 3.67 6.75 -4.08
N PRO A 50 3.83 7.94 -4.70
CA PRO A 50 2.75 8.62 -5.41
C PRO A 50 2.04 7.68 -6.38
N GLY A 51 0.69 7.62 -6.32
CA GLY A 51 -0.14 6.81 -7.19
C GLY A 51 -0.10 5.29 -6.96
N ALA A 52 0.65 4.80 -5.96
CA ALA A 52 0.76 3.37 -5.67
C ALA A 52 -0.54 2.79 -5.11
N SER A 53 -0.79 1.54 -5.44
CA SER A 53 -1.91 0.75 -4.92
C SER A 53 -1.48 -0.69 -4.67
N ASP A 54 -2.08 -1.33 -3.66
CA ASP A 54 -1.91 -2.75 -3.38
C ASP A 54 -2.80 -3.63 -4.25
N MET A 55 -2.40 -4.89 -4.36
CA MET A 55 -3.27 -5.94 -4.87
C MET A 55 -4.38 -6.27 -3.87
N ILE A 56 -5.47 -6.90 -4.34
CA ILE A 56 -6.50 -7.46 -3.45
C ILE A 56 -5.87 -8.59 -2.62
N HIS A 57 -5.99 -8.51 -1.29
CA HIS A 57 -5.34 -9.44 -0.38
C HIS A 57 -6.09 -9.58 0.95
N ARG A 58 -5.60 -10.47 1.81
CA ARG A 58 -5.97 -10.59 3.21
C ARG A 58 -4.72 -10.86 4.05
N HIS A 59 -4.82 -10.66 5.35
CA HIS A 59 -3.68 -10.86 6.24
C HIS A 59 -3.76 -12.15 7.05
N ASN A 60 -4.94 -12.81 7.18
CA ASN A 60 -5.19 -13.88 8.14
C ASN A 60 -4.76 -13.50 9.57
N ALA A 61 -4.90 -12.24 9.90
CA ALA A 61 -4.42 -11.59 11.12
C ALA A 61 -5.34 -10.43 11.48
N HIS A 62 -5.28 -9.99 12.73
CA HIS A 62 -5.78 -8.67 13.09
C HIS A 62 -4.75 -7.64 12.63
N ALA A 63 -5.15 -6.67 11.83
CA ALA A 63 -4.31 -5.55 11.38
C ALA A 63 -4.85 -4.23 11.90
N PHE A 64 -4.01 -3.52 12.66
CA PHE A 64 -4.31 -2.20 13.21
C PHE A 64 -3.44 -1.18 12.47
N VAL A 65 -4.08 -0.33 11.68
CA VAL A 65 -3.41 0.68 10.85
C VAL A 65 -3.47 2.05 11.52
N TYR A 66 -2.35 2.77 11.48
CA TYR A 66 -2.25 4.16 11.93
C TYR A 66 -1.49 4.99 10.90
N VAL A 67 -2.14 6.02 10.35
CA VAL A 67 -1.53 6.86 9.32
C VAL A 67 -0.53 7.83 9.94
N LEU A 68 0.69 7.86 9.39
CA LEU A 68 1.79 8.72 9.84
C LEU A 68 1.94 9.97 8.96
N GLU A 69 1.89 9.77 7.63
CA GLU A 69 2.14 10.83 6.64
C GLU A 69 1.27 10.63 5.41
N GLY A 70 0.88 11.72 4.75
CA GLY A 70 0.06 11.68 3.54
C GLY A 70 -1.36 11.21 3.79
N ARG A 71 -2.00 10.67 2.77
CA ARG A 71 -3.39 10.18 2.83
C ARG A 71 -3.49 8.86 2.10
N ILE A 72 -4.20 7.90 2.70
CA ILE A 72 -4.46 6.59 2.11
C ILE A 72 -5.96 6.35 1.95
N ILE A 73 -6.34 5.57 0.94
CA ILE A 73 -7.71 5.13 0.71
C ILE A 73 -7.77 3.65 1.00
N MET A 74 -8.69 3.23 1.87
CA MET A 74 -8.80 1.86 2.35
C MET A 74 -10.25 1.38 2.23
N GLN A 75 -10.41 0.09 1.92
CA GLN A 75 -11.70 -0.59 1.96
C GLN A 75 -11.51 -2.10 2.13
N VAL A 76 -12.24 -2.69 3.06
CA VAL A 76 -12.49 -4.14 3.09
C VAL A 76 -13.76 -4.46 2.32
N ARG A 77 -13.86 -5.67 1.78
CA ARG A 77 -15.04 -6.12 1.00
C ARG A 77 -16.31 -6.00 1.84
N GLY A 78 -17.33 -5.34 1.29
CA GLY A 78 -18.58 -5.08 1.98
C GLY A 78 -18.55 -3.94 2.99
N GLY A 79 -17.38 -3.35 3.23
CA GLY A 79 -17.20 -2.19 4.12
C GLY A 79 -17.22 -0.86 3.36
N GLU A 80 -17.14 0.21 4.11
CA GLU A 80 -17.10 1.58 3.60
C GLU A 80 -15.73 1.92 2.99
N LEU A 81 -15.71 2.64 1.87
CA LEU A 81 -14.51 3.24 1.31
C LEU A 81 -14.16 4.49 2.11
N VAL A 82 -12.99 4.50 2.74
CA VAL A 82 -12.55 5.61 3.59
C VAL A 82 -11.24 6.21 3.11
N THR A 83 -11.10 7.52 3.27
CA THR A 83 -9.84 8.24 3.07
C THR A 83 -9.31 8.71 4.42
N LEU A 84 -8.09 8.29 4.75
CA LEU A 84 -7.47 8.49 6.05
C LEU A 84 -6.25 9.38 5.93
N GLY A 85 -6.12 10.34 6.84
CA GLY A 85 -4.95 11.19 7.00
C GLY A 85 -4.18 10.90 8.30
N PRO A 86 -3.09 11.62 8.57
CA PRO A 86 -2.26 11.43 9.76
C PRO A 86 -3.07 11.42 11.07
N GLY A 87 -2.78 10.44 11.94
CA GLY A 87 -3.49 10.25 13.21
C GLY A 87 -4.78 9.43 13.10
N GLN A 88 -5.25 9.12 11.91
CA GLN A 88 -6.44 8.29 11.69
C GLN A 88 -6.08 6.81 11.60
N THR A 89 -7.05 5.96 11.91
CA THR A 89 -6.86 4.52 12.05
C THR A 89 -7.79 3.74 11.12
N PHE A 90 -7.38 2.51 10.81
CA PHE A 90 -8.18 1.51 10.12
C PHE A 90 -7.96 0.14 10.76
N TYR A 91 -8.94 -0.74 10.67
CA TYR A 91 -8.83 -2.08 11.21
C TYR A 91 -9.28 -3.11 10.17
N GLU A 92 -8.54 -4.21 10.06
CA GLU A 92 -8.87 -5.37 9.28
C GLU A 92 -8.90 -6.62 10.17
N ALA A 93 -10.01 -7.34 10.14
CA ALA A 93 -10.15 -8.63 10.83
C ALA A 93 -9.47 -9.76 10.02
N PRO A 94 -9.19 -10.93 10.64
CA PRO A 94 -8.48 -12.03 9.98
C PRO A 94 -9.12 -12.55 8.69
N ASN A 95 -10.44 -12.43 8.55
CA ASN A 95 -11.18 -12.91 7.38
C ASN A 95 -11.52 -11.80 6.38
N ASP A 96 -11.17 -10.56 6.69
CA ASP A 96 -11.44 -9.44 5.81
C ASP A 96 -10.60 -9.54 4.53
N ILE A 97 -11.23 -9.22 3.40
CA ILE A 97 -10.53 -9.08 2.13
C ILE A 97 -10.35 -7.59 1.87
N HIS A 98 -9.11 -7.14 1.88
CA HIS A 98 -8.73 -5.79 1.57
C HIS A 98 -8.81 -5.57 0.06
N VAL A 99 -9.83 -4.84 -0.38
CA VAL A 99 -10.13 -4.65 -1.81
C VAL A 99 -9.59 -3.34 -2.35
N VAL A 100 -9.39 -2.34 -1.49
CA VAL A 100 -8.76 -1.06 -1.84
C VAL A 100 -7.74 -0.69 -0.78
N GLY A 101 -6.48 -0.60 -1.19
CA GLY A 101 -5.37 -0.03 -0.42
C GLY A 101 -4.53 0.80 -1.36
N LYS A 102 -4.57 2.14 -1.27
CA LYS A 102 -3.81 2.98 -2.19
C LYS A 102 -3.46 4.35 -1.60
N ASN A 103 -2.44 4.96 -2.17
CA ASN A 103 -2.15 6.36 -1.94
C ASN A 103 -3.26 7.24 -2.55
N ALA A 104 -3.77 8.20 -1.80
CA ALA A 104 -4.76 9.15 -2.30
C ALA A 104 -4.14 10.23 -3.20
N SER A 105 -2.81 10.39 -3.18
CA SER A 105 -2.06 11.38 -3.97
C SER A 105 -1.30 10.73 -5.12
N SER A 106 -1.28 11.39 -6.26
CA SER A 106 -0.44 11.05 -7.41
C SER A 106 0.92 11.77 -7.39
N THR A 107 1.16 12.67 -6.44
CA THR A 107 2.36 13.52 -6.38
C THR A 107 3.16 13.36 -5.09
N GLU A 108 2.50 13.02 -3.97
CA GLU A 108 3.11 12.90 -2.65
C GLU A 108 3.06 11.47 -2.13
N PRO A 109 4.09 11.01 -1.40
CA PRO A 109 4.06 9.70 -0.76
C PRO A 109 3.08 9.67 0.42
N ALA A 110 2.66 8.47 0.82
CA ALA A 110 1.94 8.24 2.06
C ALA A 110 2.64 7.17 2.88
N LYS A 111 2.60 7.29 4.21
CA LYS A 111 3.24 6.34 5.14
C LYS A 111 2.30 6.02 6.28
N PHE A 112 2.21 4.75 6.62
CA PHE A 112 1.40 4.28 7.73
C PHE A 112 2.08 3.14 8.47
N LEU A 113 1.76 3.01 9.74
CA LEU A 113 2.16 1.91 10.59
C LEU A 113 1.07 0.86 10.58
N VAL A 114 1.45 -0.42 10.56
CA VAL A 114 0.54 -1.54 10.79
C VAL A 114 1.09 -2.40 11.91
N PHE A 115 0.23 -2.67 12.90
CA PHE A 115 0.48 -3.68 13.93
C PHE A 115 -0.41 -4.89 13.66
N PHE A 116 0.21 -6.05 13.53
CA PHE A 116 -0.48 -7.32 13.34
C PHE A 116 -0.46 -8.17 14.60
N VAL A 117 -1.58 -8.84 14.88
CA VAL A 117 -1.62 -10.01 15.75
C VAL A 117 -1.93 -11.20 14.85
N LYS A 118 -0.96 -12.08 14.65
CA LYS A 118 -0.99 -13.15 13.65
C LYS A 118 -0.43 -14.46 14.21
N ASP A 119 -0.66 -15.56 13.48
CA ASP A 119 0.00 -16.81 13.78
C ASP A 119 1.52 -16.69 13.58
N LYS A 120 2.29 -17.25 14.50
CA LYS A 120 3.75 -17.25 14.45
C LYS A 120 4.24 -17.87 13.14
N GLY A 121 5.11 -17.13 12.40
CA GLY A 121 5.67 -17.57 11.14
C GLY A 121 4.71 -17.54 9.93
N ALA A 122 3.45 -17.15 10.12
CA ALA A 122 2.52 -17.02 9.00
C ALA A 122 2.86 -15.84 8.09
N PRO A 123 2.55 -15.92 6.76
CA PRO A 123 2.74 -14.80 5.84
C PRO A 123 1.95 -13.56 6.28
N VAL A 124 2.53 -12.38 6.10
CA VAL A 124 1.84 -11.11 6.40
C VAL A 124 0.70 -10.85 5.43
N LEU A 125 0.85 -11.26 4.18
CA LEU A 125 -0.09 -11.00 3.10
C LEU A 125 -0.35 -12.28 2.32
N VAL A 126 -1.64 -12.55 2.06
CA VAL A 126 -2.11 -13.65 1.22
C VAL A 126 -2.94 -13.05 0.10
N PRO A 127 -2.60 -13.26 -1.18
CA PRO A 127 -3.41 -12.80 -2.30
C PRO A 127 -4.85 -13.33 -2.19
N ALA A 128 -5.82 -12.49 -2.56
CA ALA A 128 -7.24 -12.83 -2.59
C ALA A 128 -7.88 -12.41 -3.91
N ARG A 129 -9.13 -12.84 -4.15
CA ARG A 129 -9.91 -12.51 -5.36
C ARG A 129 -11.26 -11.91 -4.97
#